data_f2e2c934f048bb1625a2c9070a902265
#
_entry.id   f2e2c934f048bb1625a2c9070a902265
#
_cell.length_a   1.000
_cell.length_b   1.000
_cell.length_c   1.000
_cell.angle_alpha   90.00
_cell.angle_beta   90.00
_cell.angle_gamma   90.00
#
_symmetry.space_group_name_H-M   'P 1'
#
loop_
_entity.id
_entity.type
_entity.pdbx_description
1 polymer ?
#
loop_
_entity_poly.entity_id
_entity_poly.type
_entity_poly.pdbx_seq_one_letter_code
_entity_poly.pdbx_strand_id
1 'polypeptide(L)'
;RRQRQMCIRDSLSAASNLRVHTRLLGLPESEIERVLAIVGLNGAGKKKAKSFSTGMKARLALAQALLGDPEILVLDEPQNGLDPQGIVELRELLQKLAGAGHTVIVSSHQLGEVVHLAQDITILAEGTIRYSGSLKNLAPSGQLAAEFFRLTSPDGEAHV
;
A
#
# COMPACT_ATOMS: atom_id res chain seq x y z
N ARG A 1 -12.66 -15.72 3.54
CA ARG A 1 -11.94 -15.20 2.35
C ARG A 1 -10.47 -15.08 2.72
N ARG A 2 -9.62 -15.97 2.21
CA ARG A 2 -8.17 -15.80 2.34
C ARG A 2 -7.80 -14.55 1.56
N GLN A 3 -7.28 -13.54 2.24
CA GLN A 3 -6.52 -12.48 1.59
C GLN A 3 -5.53 -13.14 0.63
N ARG A 4 -5.64 -12.86 -0.64
CA ARG A 4 -4.57 -13.17 -1.58
C ARG A 4 -3.48 -12.14 -1.30
N GLN A 5 -2.67 -12.40 -0.27
CA GLN A 5 -1.33 -11.84 -0.25
C GLN A 5 -0.77 -12.16 -1.63
N MET A 6 -0.35 -11.12 -2.35
CA MET A 6 0.34 -11.31 -3.63
C MET A 6 1.36 -12.41 -3.40
N CYS A 7 1.27 -13.53 -4.16
CA CYS A 7 1.89 -14.79 -3.79
C CYS A 7 3.42 -14.70 -3.92
N ILE A 8 4.07 -14.11 -2.92
CA ILE A 8 5.52 -14.21 -2.78
C ILE A 8 5.83 -15.67 -2.49
N ARG A 9 6.58 -16.30 -3.40
CA ARG A 9 7.06 -17.66 -3.23
C ARG A 9 8.33 -17.62 -2.43
N ASP A 10 8.27 -18.03 -1.19
CA ASP A 10 9.38 -18.01 -0.22
C ASP A 10 10.62 -18.78 -0.69
N SER A 11 10.46 -19.82 -1.50
CA SER A 11 11.55 -20.62 -2.07
C SER A 11 12.31 -19.92 -3.21
N LEU A 12 11.70 -18.92 -3.85
CA LEU A 12 12.28 -18.17 -4.95
C LEU A 12 13.05 -16.95 -4.45
N SER A 13 14.02 -16.49 -5.25
CA SER A 13 14.65 -15.18 -5.02
C SER A 13 13.69 -14.04 -5.34
N ALA A 14 14.00 -12.82 -4.86
CA ALA A 14 13.19 -11.64 -5.18
C ALA A 14 13.05 -11.44 -6.69
N ALA A 15 14.17 -11.48 -7.43
CA ALA A 15 14.14 -11.36 -8.88
C ALA A 15 13.36 -12.49 -9.55
N SER A 16 13.44 -13.73 -9.02
CA SER A 16 12.67 -14.86 -9.59
C SER A 16 11.18 -14.73 -9.31
N ASN A 17 10.76 -14.18 -8.17
CA ASN A 17 9.38 -13.84 -7.89
C ASN A 17 8.85 -12.83 -8.93
N LEU A 18 9.58 -11.75 -9.18
CA LEU A 18 9.21 -10.73 -10.17
C LEU A 18 9.19 -11.31 -11.60
N ARG A 19 10.17 -12.16 -11.95
CA ARG A 19 10.26 -12.79 -13.29
C ARG A 19 9.02 -13.60 -13.64
N VAL A 20 8.37 -14.25 -12.68
CA VAL A 20 7.10 -14.95 -12.92
C VAL A 20 6.04 -13.96 -13.44
N HIS A 21 5.94 -12.79 -12.81
CA HIS A 21 4.96 -11.77 -13.18
C HIS A 21 5.34 -11.05 -14.48
N THR A 22 6.62 -10.71 -14.70
CA THR A 22 7.04 -10.09 -15.96
C THR A 22 6.74 -10.99 -17.16
N ARG A 23 6.95 -12.31 -17.05
CA ARG A 23 6.61 -13.27 -18.11
C ARG A 23 5.11 -13.37 -18.35
N LEU A 24 4.29 -13.37 -17.29
CA LEU A 24 2.83 -13.41 -17.41
C LEU A 24 2.27 -12.14 -18.06
N LEU A 25 2.91 -11.00 -17.83
CA LEU A 25 2.49 -9.70 -18.36
C LEU A 25 3.16 -9.36 -19.71
N GLY A 26 4.07 -10.22 -20.23
CA GLY A 26 4.80 -9.92 -21.45
C GLY A 26 5.80 -8.77 -21.34
N LEU A 27 6.28 -8.47 -20.12
CA LEU A 27 7.18 -7.36 -19.84
C LEU A 27 8.65 -7.76 -20.00
N PRO A 28 9.55 -6.82 -20.34
CA PRO A 28 10.98 -7.08 -20.44
C PRO A 28 11.60 -7.34 -19.05
N GLU A 29 12.69 -8.11 -19.02
CA GLU A 29 13.40 -8.42 -17.75
C GLU A 29 14.01 -7.17 -17.06
N SER A 30 14.25 -6.09 -17.80
CA SER A 30 14.71 -4.82 -17.26
C SER A 30 13.75 -4.21 -16.22
N GLU A 31 12.45 -4.52 -16.31
CA GLU A 31 11.45 -4.13 -15.34
C GLU A 31 11.77 -4.64 -13.93
N ILE A 32 12.40 -5.81 -13.81
CA ILE A 32 12.79 -6.39 -12.53
C ILE A 32 13.77 -5.48 -11.80
N GLU A 33 14.80 -5.00 -12.49
CA GLU A 33 15.80 -4.12 -11.91
C GLU A 33 15.20 -2.76 -11.57
N ARG A 34 14.33 -2.22 -12.45
CA ARG A 34 13.62 -0.95 -12.22
C ARG A 34 12.80 -1.00 -10.92
N VAL A 35 11.91 -1.99 -10.78
CA VAL A 35 11.03 -2.04 -9.60
C VAL A 35 11.78 -2.38 -8.31
N LEU A 36 12.83 -3.23 -8.37
CA LEU A 36 13.67 -3.49 -7.21
C LEU A 36 14.41 -2.25 -6.74
N ALA A 37 14.85 -1.39 -7.65
CA ALA A 37 15.47 -0.12 -7.31
C ALA A 37 14.47 0.84 -6.64
N ILE A 38 13.26 0.96 -7.18
CA ILE A 38 12.19 1.81 -6.63
C ILE A 38 11.89 1.45 -5.17
N VAL A 39 11.77 0.15 -4.87
CA VAL A 39 11.43 -0.31 -3.51
C VAL A 39 12.65 -0.51 -2.59
N GLY A 40 13.87 -0.17 -3.04
CA GLY A 40 15.09 -0.29 -2.25
C GLY A 40 15.55 -1.73 -2.00
N LEU A 41 15.28 -2.64 -2.95
CA LEU A 41 15.68 -4.06 -2.90
C LEU A 41 16.72 -4.46 -3.96
N ASN A 42 17.35 -3.51 -4.65
CA ASN A 42 18.32 -3.76 -5.73
C ASN A 42 19.51 -4.65 -5.29
N GLY A 43 20.00 -4.51 -4.06
CA GLY A 43 21.04 -5.39 -3.49
C GLY A 43 20.56 -6.77 -3.02
N ALA A 44 19.24 -7.02 -3.01
CA ALA A 44 18.62 -8.23 -2.49
C ALA A 44 18.01 -9.14 -3.57
N GLY A 45 18.11 -8.79 -4.85
CA GLY A 45 17.44 -9.49 -5.95
C GLY A 45 17.75 -11.00 -6.03
N LYS A 46 18.98 -11.42 -5.66
CA LYS A 46 19.41 -12.84 -5.63
C LYS A 46 19.04 -13.57 -4.35
N LYS A 47 18.67 -12.87 -3.27
CA LYS A 47 18.30 -13.48 -1.98
C LYS A 47 16.92 -14.12 -2.05
N LYS A 48 16.74 -15.29 -1.42
CA LYS A 48 15.46 -15.98 -1.34
C LYS A 48 14.50 -15.21 -0.44
N ALA A 49 13.21 -15.10 -0.84
CA ALA A 49 12.21 -14.36 -0.09
C ALA A 49 11.95 -14.92 1.32
N LYS A 50 12.23 -16.20 1.56
CA LYS A 50 12.17 -16.79 2.92
C LYS A 50 13.10 -16.12 3.95
N SER A 51 14.21 -15.50 3.49
CA SER A 51 15.16 -14.79 4.36
C SER A 51 14.84 -13.31 4.53
N PHE A 52 13.74 -12.82 3.95
CA PHE A 52 13.33 -11.44 4.03
C PHE A 52 12.62 -11.15 5.36
N SER A 53 12.86 -9.96 5.92
CA SER A 53 12.02 -9.40 6.96
C SER A 53 10.60 -9.14 6.44
N THR A 54 9.64 -8.91 7.34
CA THR A 54 8.27 -8.54 6.95
C THR A 54 8.27 -7.30 6.06
N GLY A 55 9.05 -6.27 6.41
CA GLY A 55 9.20 -5.06 5.60
C GLY A 55 9.79 -5.32 4.22
N MET A 56 10.81 -6.18 4.10
CA MET A 56 11.33 -6.57 2.79
C MET A 56 10.30 -7.35 1.96
N LYS A 57 9.47 -8.19 2.58
CA LYS A 57 8.37 -8.89 1.88
C LYS A 57 7.30 -7.90 1.40
N ALA A 58 6.92 -6.92 2.22
CA ALA A 58 5.99 -5.86 1.83
C ALA A 58 6.53 -5.04 0.64
N ARG A 59 7.81 -4.68 0.66
CA ARG A 59 8.48 -3.99 -0.46
C ARG A 59 8.53 -4.86 -1.73
N LEU A 60 8.77 -6.17 -1.60
CA LEU A 60 8.72 -7.08 -2.75
C LEU A 60 7.30 -7.20 -3.33
N ALA A 61 6.27 -7.23 -2.49
CA ALA A 61 4.87 -7.20 -2.94
C ALA A 61 4.55 -5.89 -3.69
N LEU A 62 5.03 -4.75 -3.18
CA LEU A 62 4.88 -3.47 -3.86
C LEU A 62 5.65 -3.45 -5.20
N ALA A 63 6.85 -4.04 -5.26
CA ALA A 63 7.59 -4.20 -6.51
C ALA A 63 6.81 -5.00 -7.56
N GLN A 64 6.08 -6.05 -7.14
CA GLN A 64 5.20 -6.81 -8.05
C GLN A 64 4.04 -5.93 -8.57
N ALA A 65 3.46 -5.09 -7.70
CA ALA A 65 2.38 -4.19 -8.10
C ALA A 65 2.84 -3.09 -9.07
N LEU A 66 4.11 -2.71 -9.02
CA LEU A 66 4.73 -1.67 -9.86
C LEU A 66 5.21 -2.16 -11.23
N LEU A 67 5.14 -3.48 -11.52
CA LEU A 67 5.51 -4.01 -12.83
C LEU A 67 4.60 -3.45 -13.91
N GLY A 68 5.20 -2.98 -15.00
CA GLY A 68 4.47 -2.36 -16.11
C GLY A 68 4.00 -0.93 -15.86
N ASP A 69 4.48 -0.32 -14.78
CA ASP A 69 4.26 1.11 -14.47
C ASP A 69 2.77 1.53 -14.41
N PRO A 70 1.94 0.89 -13.56
CA PRO A 70 0.50 1.13 -13.55
C PRO A 70 0.19 2.55 -13.06
N GLU A 71 -0.78 3.21 -13.68
CA GLU A 71 -1.27 4.53 -13.25
C GLU A 71 -1.95 4.48 -11.87
N ILE A 72 -2.58 3.34 -11.53
CA ILE A 72 -3.35 3.15 -10.29
C ILE A 72 -2.79 1.97 -9.50
N LEU A 73 -2.45 2.20 -8.25
CA LEU A 73 -2.04 1.19 -7.28
C LEU A 73 -3.11 1.03 -6.21
N VAL A 74 -3.58 -0.20 -5.99
CA VAL A 74 -4.55 -0.52 -4.93
C VAL A 74 -3.87 -1.45 -3.93
N LEU A 75 -3.73 -0.99 -2.70
CA LEU A 75 -3.02 -1.66 -1.63
C LEU A 75 -3.97 -1.91 -0.44
N ASP A 76 -4.12 -3.17 -0.07
CA ASP A 76 -4.97 -3.56 1.06
C ASP A 76 -4.11 -3.79 2.30
N GLU A 77 -4.29 -2.91 3.32
CA GLU A 77 -3.59 -2.96 4.60
C GLU A 77 -2.06 -3.16 4.46
N PRO A 78 -1.34 -2.37 3.64
CA PRO A 78 0.05 -2.65 3.30
C PRO A 78 1.02 -2.50 4.48
N GLN A 79 0.62 -1.82 5.55
CA GLN A 79 1.40 -1.61 6.77
C GLN A 79 1.32 -2.77 7.77
N ASN A 80 0.41 -3.75 7.56
CA ASN A 80 0.19 -4.82 8.53
C ASN A 80 1.44 -5.68 8.76
N GLY A 81 1.79 -5.82 10.06
CA GLY A 81 2.95 -6.60 10.49
C GLY A 81 4.31 -5.91 10.30
N LEU A 82 4.33 -4.64 9.90
CA LEU A 82 5.54 -3.84 9.89
C LEU A 82 5.84 -3.30 11.28
N ASP A 83 7.13 -3.16 11.58
CA ASP A 83 7.60 -2.39 12.73
C ASP A 83 7.43 -0.87 12.47
N PRO A 84 7.54 -0.01 13.50
CA PRO A 84 7.35 1.43 13.34
C PRO A 84 8.26 2.05 12.26
N GLN A 85 9.50 1.59 12.15
CA GLN A 85 10.41 2.07 11.13
C GLN A 85 9.95 1.66 9.72
N GLY A 86 9.51 0.42 9.55
CA GLY A 86 8.97 -0.09 8.28
C GLY A 86 7.71 0.65 7.82
N ILE A 87 6.86 1.09 8.76
CA ILE A 87 5.67 1.91 8.45
C ILE A 87 6.11 3.27 7.89
N VAL A 88 7.07 3.94 8.53
CA VAL A 88 7.59 5.24 8.04
C VAL A 88 8.18 5.09 6.64
N GLU A 89 9.01 4.07 6.43
CA GLU A 89 9.65 3.82 5.13
C GLU A 89 8.63 3.49 4.03
N LEU A 90 7.59 2.72 4.36
CA LEU A 90 6.49 2.45 3.42
C LEU A 90 5.74 3.72 3.06
N ARG A 91 5.39 4.55 4.05
CA ARG A 91 4.71 5.83 3.84
C ARG A 91 5.50 6.74 2.90
N GLU A 92 6.79 6.93 3.16
CA GLU A 92 7.66 7.74 2.30
C GLU A 92 7.71 7.21 0.86
N LEU A 93 7.74 5.89 0.70
CA LEU A 93 7.73 5.26 -0.62
C LEU A 93 6.41 5.51 -1.36
N LEU A 94 5.26 5.36 -0.68
CA LEU A 94 3.95 5.62 -1.27
C LEU A 94 3.77 7.10 -1.64
N GLN A 95 4.26 8.03 -0.81
CA GLN A 95 4.26 9.46 -1.11
C GLN A 95 5.13 9.78 -2.32
N LYS A 96 6.30 9.14 -2.46
CA LYS A 96 7.15 9.30 -3.66
C LYS A 96 6.46 8.80 -4.93
N LEU A 97 5.75 7.67 -4.84
CA LEU A 97 5.00 7.12 -5.98
C LEU A 97 3.85 8.07 -6.38
N ALA A 98 3.10 8.58 -5.41
CA ALA A 98 2.05 9.57 -5.68
C ALA A 98 2.63 10.85 -6.30
N GLY A 99 3.76 11.33 -5.80
CA GLY A 99 4.49 12.50 -6.37
C GLY A 99 5.06 12.24 -7.77
N ALA A 100 5.28 10.99 -8.15
CA ALA A 100 5.70 10.58 -9.49
C ALA A 100 4.53 10.41 -10.49
N GLY A 101 3.29 10.63 -10.05
CA GLY A 101 2.09 10.61 -10.91
C GLY A 101 1.21 9.37 -10.76
N HIS A 102 1.56 8.42 -9.89
CA HIS A 102 0.68 7.28 -9.61
C HIS A 102 -0.50 7.70 -8.72
N THR A 103 -1.69 7.19 -8.99
CA THR A 103 -2.80 7.22 -8.05
C THR A 103 -2.66 6.05 -7.08
N VAL A 104 -2.49 6.34 -5.79
CA VAL A 104 -2.29 5.31 -4.76
C VAL A 104 -3.53 5.23 -3.88
N ILE A 105 -4.22 4.09 -3.91
CA ILE A 105 -5.40 3.80 -3.08
C ILE A 105 -4.96 2.80 -2.00
N VAL A 106 -5.16 3.16 -0.73
CA VAL A 106 -4.76 2.34 0.42
C VAL A 106 -5.95 2.09 1.33
N SER A 107 -6.25 0.84 1.65
CA SER A 107 -7.11 0.53 2.79
C SER A 107 -6.30 0.54 4.08
N SER A 108 -6.87 1.06 5.16
CA SER A 108 -6.25 1.01 6.49
C SER A 108 -7.29 1.15 7.59
N HIS A 109 -7.08 0.46 8.70
CA HIS A 109 -7.80 0.68 9.97
C HIS A 109 -6.98 1.52 10.98
N GLN A 110 -5.74 1.86 10.64
CA GLN A 110 -4.83 2.65 11.49
C GLN A 110 -5.00 4.14 11.20
N LEU A 111 -6.01 4.78 11.79
CA LEU A 111 -6.37 6.17 11.52
C LEU A 111 -5.21 7.16 11.73
N GLY A 112 -4.30 6.89 12.68
CA GLY A 112 -3.10 7.69 12.89
C GLY A 112 -2.16 7.72 11.69
N GLU A 113 -2.02 6.62 10.97
CA GLU A 113 -1.20 6.56 9.76
C GLU A 113 -1.89 7.21 8.56
N VAL A 114 -3.22 7.06 8.46
CA VAL A 114 -4.02 7.68 7.40
C VAL A 114 -3.84 9.21 7.38
N VAL A 115 -3.81 9.85 8.54
CA VAL A 115 -3.60 11.31 8.69
C VAL A 115 -2.28 11.78 8.05
N HIS A 116 -1.26 10.94 8.10
CA HIS A 116 0.07 11.28 7.55
C HIS A 116 0.25 10.89 6.09
N LEU A 117 -0.63 10.05 5.54
CA LEU A 117 -0.49 9.51 4.19
C LEU A 117 -1.50 10.09 3.21
N ALA A 118 -2.79 10.18 3.61
CA ALA A 118 -3.87 10.46 2.69
C ALA A 118 -4.09 11.96 2.45
N GLN A 119 -4.43 12.30 1.21
CA GLN A 119 -4.97 13.61 0.82
C GLN A 119 -6.50 13.57 0.82
N ASP A 120 -7.07 12.54 0.25
CA ASP A 120 -8.49 12.25 0.22
C ASP A 120 -8.78 10.97 0.99
N ILE A 121 -9.97 10.87 1.55
CA ILE A 121 -10.40 9.72 2.36
C ILE A 121 -11.83 9.33 2.01
N THR A 122 -12.07 8.03 2.01
CA THR A 122 -13.42 7.48 1.94
C THR A 122 -13.65 6.59 3.17
N ILE A 123 -14.65 6.93 3.97
CA ILE A 123 -15.06 6.15 5.14
C ILE A 123 -16.22 5.25 4.76
N LEU A 124 -16.04 3.95 5.01
CA LEU A 124 -17.04 2.91 4.79
C LEU A 124 -17.48 2.32 6.12
N ALA A 125 -18.78 2.29 6.36
CA ALA A 125 -19.37 1.59 7.51
C ALA A 125 -20.64 0.88 7.06
N GLU A 126 -20.83 -0.37 7.52
CA GLU A 126 -22.02 -1.18 7.23
C GLU A 126 -22.34 -1.29 5.73
N GLY A 127 -21.30 -1.35 4.88
CA GLY A 127 -21.44 -1.44 3.43
C GLY A 127 -21.83 -0.12 2.74
N THR A 128 -21.88 0.99 3.48
CA THR A 128 -22.27 2.32 2.97
C THR A 128 -21.10 3.30 3.08
N ILE A 129 -20.99 4.21 2.10
CA ILE A 129 -20.07 5.34 2.17
C ILE A 129 -20.65 6.36 3.13
N ARG A 130 -19.95 6.65 4.21
CA ARG A 130 -20.32 7.66 5.20
C ARG A 130 -19.66 9.02 4.93
N TYR A 131 -18.52 9.01 4.26
CA TYR A 131 -17.82 10.21 3.82
C TYR A 131 -16.94 9.87 2.61
N SER A 132 -16.82 10.81 1.68
CA SER A 132 -15.84 10.76 0.61
C SER A 132 -15.40 12.19 0.26
N GLY A 133 -14.11 12.47 0.34
CA GLY A 133 -13.56 13.79 0.05
C GLY A 133 -12.22 14.05 0.74
N SER A 134 -11.80 15.33 0.76
CA SER A 134 -10.52 15.74 1.31
C SER A 134 -10.44 15.46 2.82
N LEU A 135 -9.35 14.84 3.25
CA LEU A 135 -9.03 14.63 4.67
C LEU A 135 -9.00 15.96 5.44
N LYS A 136 -8.46 17.01 4.82
CA LYS A 136 -8.36 18.34 5.44
C LYS A 136 -9.74 18.94 5.72
N ASN A 137 -10.75 18.67 4.92
CA ASN A 137 -12.12 19.14 5.15
C ASN A 137 -12.81 18.33 6.25
N LEU A 138 -12.57 17.02 6.31
CA LEU A 138 -13.15 16.14 7.35
C LEU A 138 -12.56 16.42 8.73
N ALA A 139 -11.24 16.52 8.80
CA ALA A 139 -10.51 16.64 10.07
C ALA A 139 -9.47 17.78 10.02
N PRO A 140 -9.91 19.05 9.96
CA PRO A 140 -9.00 20.20 9.85
C PRO A 140 -8.04 20.32 11.04
N SER A 141 -8.45 19.84 12.20
CA SER A 141 -7.63 19.80 13.43
C SER A 141 -6.77 18.53 13.57
N GLY A 142 -6.79 17.63 12.56
CA GLY A 142 -6.11 16.33 12.62
C GLY A 142 -6.80 15.26 13.47
N GLN A 143 -8.00 15.53 13.99
CA GLN A 143 -8.76 14.63 14.86
C GLN A 143 -9.61 13.61 14.06
N LEU A 144 -8.99 12.93 13.10
CA LEU A 144 -9.68 11.96 12.24
C LEU A 144 -10.41 10.86 13.03
N ALA A 145 -9.84 10.40 14.16
CA ALA A 145 -10.47 9.35 14.96
C ALA A 145 -11.83 9.78 15.52
N ALA A 146 -11.96 11.01 16.00
CA ALA A 146 -13.23 11.53 16.51
C ALA A 146 -14.30 11.58 15.38
N GLU A 147 -13.94 12.10 14.22
CA GLU A 147 -14.83 12.16 13.07
C GLU A 147 -15.21 10.77 12.55
N PHE A 148 -14.25 9.84 12.52
CA PHE A 148 -14.51 8.45 12.15
C PHE A 148 -15.56 7.82 13.08
N PHE A 149 -15.39 7.92 14.39
CA PHE A 149 -16.36 7.39 15.35
C PHE A 149 -17.73 8.07 15.23
N ARG A 150 -17.77 9.39 15.04
CA ARG A 150 -19.03 10.12 14.82
C ARG A 150 -19.79 9.60 13.60
N LEU A 151 -19.10 9.35 12.48
CA LEU A 151 -19.71 8.90 11.22
C LEU A 151 -20.07 7.41 11.20
N THR A 152 -19.41 6.60 12.04
CA THR A 152 -19.61 5.14 12.06
C THR A 152 -20.46 4.67 13.24
N SER A 153 -20.81 5.55 14.20
CA SER A 153 -21.74 5.24 15.28
C SER A 153 -23.15 5.03 14.76
N PRO A 154 -23.97 4.15 15.40
CA PRO A 154 -25.35 3.88 14.99
C PRO A 154 -26.26 5.11 14.90
N ASP A 155 -25.96 6.14 15.72
CA ASP A 155 -26.69 7.41 15.80
C ASP A 155 -26.06 8.52 14.92
N GLY A 156 -25.04 8.19 14.13
CA GLY A 156 -24.32 9.15 13.28
C GLY A 156 -25.12 9.50 12.02
N GLU A 157 -25.53 10.75 11.87
CA GLU A 157 -26.13 11.26 10.65
C GLU A 157 -25.13 11.18 9.49
N ALA A 158 -25.53 10.53 8.40
CA ALA A 158 -24.74 10.49 7.17
C ALA A 158 -24.76 11.90 6.53
N HIS A 159 -23.63 12.54 6.43
CA HIS A 159 -23.44 13.73 5.60
C HIS A 159 -22.79 13.27 4.27
N VAL A 160 -23.61 13.26 3.22
CA VAL A 160 -23.19 13.11 1.82
C VAL A 160 -23.02 14.50 1.22
#